data_e112920a4fb9516a8447023f86356d6b
#
_entry.id   e112920a4fb9516a8447023f86356d6b
#
_cell.length_a   1.000
_cell.length_b   1.000
_cell.length_c   1.000
_cell.angle_alpha   90.00
_cell.angle_beta   90.00
_cell.angle_gamma   90.00
#
_symmetry.space_group_name_H-M   'P 1'
#
loop_
_entity.id
_entity.type
_entity.pdbx_description
1 polymer ?
#
loop_
_entity_poly.entity_id
_entity_poly.type
_entity_poly.pdbx_seq_one_letter_code
_entity_poly.pdbx_strand_id
1 'polypeptide(L)'
;NGFFGPLVMGLCRGLNLILGISILANFEFVWLAVIPVVYIFAITLISRGEVHGKNKGHIILAGVLYALVIMALLAVSFWYTQTFWVTLLYIAFFAFMVFRPLYKAYMDNSPKNIKGAVMAGVISLIILDASIGATFSYWWYGLVILALLPISKSLAKLFAVT
;
A
#
# COMPACT_ATOMS: atom_id res chain seq x y z
N ASN A 1 -16.15 -6.68 -15.50
CA ASN A 1 -15.67 -6.11 -16.74
C ASN A 1 -14.80 -4.88 -16.48
N GLY A 2 -13.54 -4.91 -16.82
CA GLY A 2 -12.71 -3.72 -16.92
C GLY A 2 -12.07 -3.20 -15.62
N PHE A 3 -11.27 -2.16 -15.77
CA PHE A 3 -10.50 -1.49 -14.73
C PHE A 3 -11.34 -0.68 -13.73
N PHE A 4 -12.66 -0.62 -13.89
CA PHE A 4 -13.56 0.15 -13.02
C PHE A 4 -13.52 -0.32 -11.55
N GLY A 5 -13.56 -1.63 -11.30
CA GLY A 5 -13.51 -2.15 -9.93
C GLY A 5 -12.27 -1.71 -9.15
N PRO A 6 -11.04 -1.96 -9.68
CA PRO A 6 -9.80 -1.46 -9.08
C PRO A 6 -9.77 0.05 -8.89
N LEU A 7 -10.28 0.81 -9.87
CA LEU A 7 -10.32 2.26 -9.81
C LEU A 7 -11.23 2.74 -8.66
N VAL A 8 -12.44 2.20 -8.57
CA VAL A 8 -13.39 2.57 -7.50
C VAL A 8 -12.82 2.26 -6.12
N MET A 9 -12.21 1.09 -5.94
CA MET A 9 -11.56 0.71 -4.68
C MET A 9 -10.41 1.68 -4.32
N GLY A 10 -9.60 2.04 -5.31
CA GLY A 10 -8.55 3.03 -5.13
C GLY A 10 -9.10 4.41 -4.75
N LEU A 11 -10.13 4.88 -5.46
CA LEU A 11 -10.79 6.17 -5.18
C LEU A 11 -11.38 6.22 -3.77
N CYS A 12 -12.03 5.15 -3.30
CA CYS A 12 -12.54 5.07 -1.93
C CYS A 12 -11.41 5.33 -0.91
N ARG A 13 -10.24 4.76 -1.12
CA ARG A 13 -9.09 4.97 -0.23
C ARG A 13 -8.53 6.38 -0.33
N GLY A 14 -8.40 6.92 -1.55
CA GLY A 14 -7.96 8.30 -1.76
C GLY A 14 -8.90 9.33 -1.13
N LEU A 15 -10.21 9.15 -1.30
CA LEU A 15 -11.22 10.00 -0.68
C LEU A 15 -11.18 9.95 0.85
N ASN A 16 -10.88 8.78 1.43
CA ASN A 16 -10.70 8.64 2.87
C ASN A 16 -9.51 9.48 3.37
N LEU A 17 -8.39 9.50 2.63
CA LEU A 17 -7.25 10.36 2.96
C LEU A 17 -7.62 11.86 2.82
N ILE A 18 -8.33 12.23 1.75
CA ILE A 18 -8.81 13.62 1.54
C ILE A 18 -9.72 14.04 2.69
N LEU A 19 -10.62 13.18 3.13
CA LEU A 19 -11.48 13.44 4.28
C LEU A 19 -10.65 13.73 5.55
N GLY A 20 -9.57 12.96 5.79
CA GLY A 20 -8.64 13.24 6.89
C GLY A 20 -7.93 14.60 6.76
N ILE A 21 -7.48 14.94 5.55
CA ILE A 21 -6.82 16.23 5.26
C ILE A 21 -7.81 17.40 5.43
N SER A 22 -9.08 17.24 5.05
CA SER A 22 -10.10 18.29 5.11
C SER A 22 -10.37 18.80 6.54
N ILE A 23 -10.13 17.95 7.56
CA ILE A 23 -10.26 18.35 8.97
C ILE A 23 -9.28 19.47 9.34
N LEU A 24 -8.12 19.50 8.69
CA LEU A 24 -7.09 20.53 8.92
C LEU A 24 -7.35 21.83 8.14
N ALA A 25 -8.44 21.91 7.36
CA ALA A 25 -8.78 23.02 6.47
C ALA A 25 -7.65 23.45 5.50
N ASN A 26 -6.66 22.58 5.29
CA ASN A 26 -5.53 22.82 4.38
C ASN A 26 -5.57 21.80 3.25
N PHE A 27 -5.86 22.27 2.03
CA PHE A 27 -5.99 21.43 0.84
C PHE A 27 -4.69 21.31 0.01
N GLU A 28 -3.58 21.86 0.48
CA GLU A 28 -2.30 21.82 -0.26
C GLU A 28 -1.83 20.39 -0.54
N PHE A 29 -2.15 19.45 0.35
CA PHE A 29 -1.69 18.06 0.28
C PHE A 29 -2.71 17.07 -0.32
N VAL A 30 -3.81 17.57 -0.91
CA VAL A 30 -4.84 16.69 -1.52
C VAL A 30 -4.26 15.76 -2.60
N TRP A 31 -3.24 16.22 -3.32
CA TRP A 31 -2.54 15.42 -4.32
C TRP A 31 -1.90 14.14 -3.77
N LEU A 32 -1.57 14.08 -2.47
CA LEU A 32 -1.08 12.86 -1.82
C LEU A 32 -2.06 11.69 -1.92
N ALA A 33 -3.36 11.98 -2.09
CA ALA A 33 -4.38 10.95 -2.25
C ALA A 33 -4.18 10.08 -3.50
N VAL A 34 -3.42 10.54 -4.48
CA VAL A 34 -3.04 9.75 -5.66
C VAL A 34 -2.21 8.52 -5.26
N ILE A 35 -1.35 8.62 -4.24
CA ILE A 35 -0.50 7.52 -3.78
C ILE A 35 -1.34 6.30 -3.35
N PRO A 36 -2.25 6.39 -2.37
CA PRO A 36 -3.10 5.26 -1.97
C PRO A 36 -4.09 4.84 -3.06
N VAL A 37 -4.53 5.73 -3.96
CA VAL A 37 -5.37 5.36 -5.11
C VAL A 37 -4.62 4.38 -6.02
N VAL A 38 -3.42 4.74 -6.45
CA VAL A 38 -2.58 3.90 -7.31
C VAL A 38 -2.20 2.60 -6.62
N TYR A 39 -1.91 2.66 -5.33
CA TYR A 39 -1.54 1.49 -4.55
C TYR A 39 -2.68 0.47 -4.44
N ILE A 40 -3.88 0.90 -4.06
CA ILE A 40 -5.06 0.01 -3.97
C ILE A 40 -5.47 -0.49 -5.35
N PHE A 41 -5.38 0.33 -6.38
CA PHE A 41 -5.59 -0.10 -7.75
C PHE A 41 -4.67 -1.28 -8.11
N ALA A 42 -3.39 -1.19 -7.78
CA ALA A 42 -2.42 -2.26 -8.01
C ALA A 42 -2.79 -3.56 -7.27
N ILE A 43 -3.13 -3.48 -5.97
CA ILE A 43 -3.58 -4.64 -5.18
C ILE A 43 -4.80 -5.31 -5.82
N THR A 44 -5.78 -4.51 -6.22
CA THR A 44 -7.03 -5.02 -6.80
C THR A 44 -6.80 -5.64 -8.19
N LEU A 45 -5.79 -5.20 -8.94
CA LEU A 45 -5.37 -5.87 -10.17
C LEU A 45 -4.82 -7.28 -9.88
N ILE A 46 -4.01 -7.43 -8.84
CA ILE A 46 -3.45 -8.73 -8.45
C ILE A 46 -4.57 -9.69 -8.03
N SER A 47 -5.57 -9.20 -7.27
CA SER A 47 -6.66 -10.01 -6.74
C SER A 47 -7.51 -10.71 -7.82
N ARG A 48 -7.53 -10.19 -9.03
CA ARG A 48 -8.24 -10.83 -10.16
C ARG A 48 -7.72 -12.23 -10.49
N GLY A 49 -6.48 -12.55 -10.14
CA GLY A 49 -5.89 -13.85 -10.34
C GLY A 49 -6.14 -14.84 -9.20
N GLU A 50 -6.82 -14.44 -8.12
CA GLU A 50 -6.99 -15.29 -6.93
C GLU A 50 -7.78 -16.59 -7.20
N VAL A 51 -8.71 -16.57 -8.15
CA VAL A 51 -9.60 -17.72 -8.43
C VAL A 51 -8.95 -18.70 -9.41
N HIS A 52 -8.40 -18.19 -10.51
CA HIS A 52 -7.97 -19.04 -11.62
C HIS A 52 -6.44 -19.08 -11.82
N GLY A 53 -5.68 -18.25 -11.15
CA GLY A 53 -4.27 -18.05 -11.47
C GLY A 53 -4.07 -17.39 -12.85
N LYS A 54 -2.90 -17.65 -13.48
CA LYS A 54 -2.56 -17.18 -14.85
C LYS A 54 -2.64 -15.65 -15.05
N ASN A 55 -2.27 -14.89 -14.03
CA ASN A 55 -2.41 -13.44 -13.95
C ASN A 55 -1.05 -12.69 -14.05
N LYS A 56 -0.06 -13.26 -14.74
CA LYS A 56 1.30 -12.69 -14.77
C LYS A 56 1.34 -11.24 -15.28
N GLY A 57 0.52 -10.90 -16.28
CA GLY A 57 0.48 -9.53 -16.81
C GLY A 57 0.04 -8.50 -15.78
N HIS A 58 -1.01 -8.81 -14.99
CA HIS A 58 -1.46 -7.92 -13.92
C HIS A 58 -0.47 -7.86 -12.75
N ILE A 59 0.24 -8.96 -12.47
CA ILE A 59 1.30 -8.98 -11.43
C ILE A 59 2.46 -8.06 -11.84
N ILE A 60 2.90 -8.10 -13.12
CA ILE A 60 3.95 -7.21 -13.63
C ILE A 60 3.48 -5.76 -13.56
N LEU A 61 2.27 -5.47 -14.04
CA LEU A 61 1.70 -4.12 -13.99
C LEU A 61 1.60 -3.60 -12.56
N ALA A 62 1.14 -4.45 -11.63
CA ALA A 62 1.10 -4.09 -10.20
C ALA A 62 2.50 -3.83 -9.63
N GLY A 63 3.51 -4.60 -10.05
CA GLY A 63 4.91 -4.36 -9.68
C GLY A 63 5.43 -3.00 -10.14
N VAL A 64 5.10 -2.59 -11.36
CA VAL A 64 5.42 -1.25 -11.87
C VAL A 64 4.71 -0.17 -11.07
N LEU A 65 3.42 -0.35 -10.77
CA LEU A 65 2.66 0.60 -9.96
C LEU A 65 3.20 0.71 -8.52
N TYR A 66 3.62 -0.39 -7.91
CA TYR A 66 4.30 -0.37 -6.61
C TYR A 66 5.62 0.40 -6.66
N ALA A 67 6.42 0.21 -7.72
CA ALA A 67 7.65 0.98 -7.90
C ALA A 67 7.36 2.48 -8.03
N LEU A 68 6.33 2.88 -8.78
CA LEU A 68 5.91 4.28 -8.90
C LEU A 68 5.45 4.85 -7.55
N VAL A 69 4.70 4.11 -6.76
CA VAL A 69 4.30 4.51 -5.40
C VAL A 69 5.53 4.73 -4.51
N ILE A 70 6.50 3.82 -4.55
CA ILE A 70 7.73 3.94 -3.76
C ILE A 70 8.56 5.15 -4.21
N MET A 71 8.68 5.39 -5.52
CA MET A 71 9.36 6.59 -6.04
C MET A 71 8.65 7.87 -5.61
N ALA A 72 7.32 7.90 -5.64
CA ALA A 72 6.54 9.03 -5.15
C ALA A 72 6.76 9.28 -3.65
N LEU A 73 6.75 8.21 -2.82
CA LEU A 73 7.05 8.32 -1.39
C LEU A 73 8.46 8.84 -1.13
N LEU A 74 9.46 8.37 -1.90
CA LEU A 74 10.84 8.86 -1.78
C LEU A 74 10.95 10.34 -2.16
N ALA A 75 10.32 10.78 -3.25
CA ALA A 75 10.31 12.17 -3.67
C ALA A 75 9.65 13.07 -2.62
N VAL A 76 8.49 12.66 -2.11
CA VAL A 76 7.77 13.39 -1.06
C VAL A 76 8.61 13.47 0.22
N SER A 77 9.21 12.36 0.65
CA SER A 77 10.10 12.33 1.81
C SER A 77 11.31 13.24 1.63
N PHE A 78 11.93 13.23 0.46
CA PHE A 78 13.10 14.05 0.19
C PHE A 78 12.81 15.56 0.33
N TRP A 79 11.61 16.01 -0.04
CA TRP A 79 11.26 17.43 -0.05
C TRP A 79 10.61 17.93 1.24
N TYR A 80 9.89 17.07 1.96
CA TYR A 80 9.08 17.49 3.11
C TYR A 80 9.59 17.03 4.47
N THR A 81 10.48 16.01 4.54
CA THR A 81 10.94 15.53 5.84
C THR A 81 12.30 16.08 6.26
N GLN A 82 12.45 16.37 7.55
CA GLN A 82 13.74 16.71 8.15
C GLN A 82 14.57 15.47 8.54
N THR A 83 13.93 14.29 8.63
CA THR A 83 14.55 13.03 9.04
C THR A 83 14.50 11.98 7.92
N PHE A 84 15.02 12.34 6.74
CA PHE A 84 14.97 11.51 5.54
C PHE A 84 15.44 10.06 5.75
N TRP A 85 16.55 9.87 6.48
CA TRP A 85 17.11 8.54 6.72
C TRP A 85 16.16 7.62 7.50
N VAL A 86 15.41 8.16 8.44
CA VAL A 86 14.42 7.37 9.21
C VAL A 86 13.23 7.01 8.34
N THR A 87 12.73 7.97 7.56
CA THR A 87 11.62 7.71 6.63
C THR A 87 12.01 6.71 5.55
N LEU A 88 13.27 6.73 5.11
CA LEU A 88 13.82 5.73 4.18
C LEU A 88 13.69 4.30 4.72
N LEU A 89 13.88 4.09 6.03
CA LEU A 89 13.71 2.77 6.65
C LEU A 89 12.24 2.28 6.55
N TYR A 90 11.27 3.17 6.76
CA TYR A 90 9.85 2.83 6.58
C TYR A 90 9.54 2.45 5.13
N ILE A 91 10.05 3.22 4.17
CA ILE A 91 9.86 2.97 2.73
C ILE A 91 10.56 1.67 2.30
N ALA A 92 11.76 1.39 2.80
CA ALA A 92 12.47 0.15 2.53
C ALA A 92 11.71 -1.06 3.11
N PHE A 93 11.18 -0.94 4.31
CA PHE A 93 10.34 -1.98 4.92
C PHE A 93 9.05 -2.21 4.13
N PHE A 94 8.40 -1.13 3.68
CA PHE A 94 7.24 -1.20 2.79
C PHE A 94 7.58 -1.95 1.50
N ALA A 95 8.66 -1.57 0.81
CA ALA A 95 9.11 -2.20 -0.42
C ALA A 95 9.35 -3.71 -0.23
N PHE A 96 10.05 -4.09 0.85
CA PHE A 96 10.30 -5.49 1.17
C PHE A 96 8.99 -6.29 1.36
N MET A 97 8.04 -5.72 2.10
CA MET A 97 6.76 -6.37 2.41
C MET A 97 5.87 -6.56 1.18
N VAL A 98 5.93 -5.67 0.19
CA VAL A 98 5.10 -5.79 -1.02
C VAL A 98 5.79 -6.58 -2.13
N PHE A 99 7.10 -6.39 -2.35
CA PHE A 99 7.80 -7.04 -3.47
C PHE A 99 8.08 -8.51 -3.23
N ARG A 100 8.40 -8.93 -2.01
CA ARG A 100 8.70 -10.33 -1.71
C ARG A 100 7.52 -11.28 -2.01
N PRO A 101 6.28 -11.02 -1.55
CA PRO A 101 5.13 -11.86 -1.91
C PRO A 101 4.74 -11.72 -3.38
N LEU A 102 4.90 -10.52 -3.96
CA LEU A 102 4.64 -10.29 -5.38
C LEU A 102 5.55 -11.12 -6.27
N TYR A 103 6.85 -11.16 -5.96
CA TYR A 103 7.83 -11.98 -6.68
C TYR A 103 7.50 -13.47 -6.57
N LYS A 104 7.09 -13.94 -5.39
CA LYS A 104 6.66 -15.32 -5.19
C LYS A 104 5.42 -15.64 -6.04
N ALA A 105 4.43 -14.75 -6.11
CA ALA A 105 3.25 -14.91 -6.95
C ALA A 105 3.57 -14.84 -8.45
N TYR A 106 4.62 -14.12 -8.85
CA TYR A 106 5.10 -14.10 -10.23
C TYR A 106 5.76 -15.40 -10.65
N MET A 107 6.62 -15.98 -9.77
CA MET A 107 7.32 -17.24 -10.03
C MET A 107 6.37 -18.44 -10.05
N ASP A 108 5.56 -18.57 -9.01
CA ASP A 108 4.50 -19.58 -8.90
C ASP A 108 3.15 -18.88 -8.88
N ASN A 109 2.53 -18.79 -10.07
CA ASN A 109 1.28 -18.10 -10.30
C ASN A 109 0.06 -18.94 -9.84
N SER A 110 0.15 -19.50 -8.64
CA SER A 110 -0.92 -20.27 -8.02
C SER A 110 -1.88 -19.33 -7.27
N PRO A 111 -3.17 -19.67 -7.19
CA PRO A 111 -4.17 -18.90 -6.44
C PRO A 111 -3.73 -18.59 -4.99
N LYS A 112 -3.06 -19.55 -4.34
CA LYS A 112 -2.54 -19.42 -2.98
C LYS A 112 -1.50 -18.31 -2.85
N ASN A 113 -0.54 -18.23 -3.78
CA ASN A 113 0.51 -17.21 -3.76
C ASN A 113 -0.04 -15.84 -4.14
N ILE A 114 -0.99 -15.78 -5.08
CA ILE A 114 -1.69 -14.55 -5.45
C ILE A 114 -2.47 -14.00 -4.25
N LYS A 115 -3.26 -14.84 -3.56
CA LYS A 115 -3.95 -14.45 -2.32
C LYS A 115 -2.97 -13.96 -1.25
N GLY A 116 -1.82 -14.63 -1.12
CA GLY A 116 -0.76 -14.18 -0.21
C GLY A 116 -0.19 -12.81 -0.56
N ALA A 117 0.00 -12.51 -1.85
CA ALA A 117 0.47 -11.20 -2.33
C ALA A 117 -0.57 -10.09 -2.09
N VAL A 118 -1.86 -10.38 -2.33
CA VAL A 118 -2.97 -9.45 -2.04
C VAL A 118 -3.05 -9.15 -0.54
N MET A 119 -3.03 -10.18 0.30
CA MET A 119 -3.08 -10.01 1.76
C MET A 119 -1.88 -9.22 2.30
N ALA A 120 -0.68 -9.50 1.80
CA ALA A 120 0.50 -8.73 2.14
C ALA A 120 0.38 -7.26 1.69
N GLY A 121 -0.16 -7.01 0.50
CA GLY A 121 -0.45 -5.67 0.01
C GLY A 121 -1.41 -4.92 0.93
N VAL A 122 -2.54 -5.53 1.31
CA VAL A 122 -3.52 -4.90 2.20
C VAL A 122 -2.91 -4.58 3.58
N ILE A 123 -2.15 -5.51 4.15
CA ILE A 123 -1.49 -5.28 5.45
C ILE A 123 -0.42 -4.18 5.33
N SER A 124 0.27 -4.08 4.20
CA SER A 124 1.31 -3.08 3.98
C SER A 124 0.76 -1.64 3.81
N LEU A 125 -0.57 -1.46 3.69
CA LEU A 125 -1.19 -0.12 3.80
C LEU A 125 -0.82 0.58 5.12
N ILE A 126 -0.73 -0.16 6.21
CA ILE A 126 -0.33 0.38 7.51
C ILE A 126 1.09 0.97 7.43
N ILE A 127 1.99 0.30 6.69
CA ILE A 127 3.38 0.75 6.53
C ILE A 127 3.43 1.97 5.59
N LEU A 128 2.60 2.00 4.55
CA LEU A 128 2.46 3.14 3.66
C LEU A 128 1.97 4.37 4.44
N ASP A 129 0.91 4.22 5.24
CA ASP A 129 0.39 5.28 6.09
C ASP A 129 1.43 5.73 7.13
N ALA A 130 2.20 4.79 7.70
CA ALA A 130 3.31 5.10 8.62
C ALA A 130 4.43 5.90 7.92
N SER A 131 4.75 5.57 6.66
CA SER A 131 5.74 6.30 5.87
C SER A 131 5.30 7.74 5.61
N ILE A 132 4.02 7.95 5.25
CA ILE A 132 3.45 9.29 5.05
C ILE A 132 3.43 10.04 6.39
N GLY A 133 2.96 9.42 7.47
CA GLY A 133 2.92 10.01 8.80
C GLY A 133 4.29 10.44 9.30
N ALA A 134 5.32 9.62 9.10
CA ALA A 134 6.70 9.95 9.46
C ALA A 134 7.31 11.04 8.58
N THR A 135 6.82 11.23 7.35
CA THR A 135 7.28 12.29 6.43
C THR A 135 6.80 13.67 6.87
N PHE A 136 5.53 13.79 7.28
CA PHE A 136 4.89 15.08 7.60
C PHE A 136 4.84 15.40 9.09
N SER A 137 5.25 14.47 9.95
CA SER A 137 5.23 14.62 11.40
C SER A 137 6.53 14.10 12.02
N TYR A 138 6.55 13.93 13.34
CA TYR A 138 7.70 13.32 14.01
C TYR A 138 7.81 11.82 13.65
N TRP A 139 9.03 11.34 13.49
CA TRP A 139 9.33 9.95 13.11
C TRP A 139 8.65 8.88 14.01
N TRP A 140 8.43 9.17 15.27
CA TRP A 140 7.81 8.24 16.22
C TRP A 140 6.31 8.02 15.97
N TYR A 141 5.60 8.95 15.28
CA TYR A 141 4.21 8.72 14.84
C TYR A 141 4.13 7.52 13.87
N GLY A 142 5.14 7.36 13.02
CA GLY A 142 5.25 6.18 12.17
C GLY A 142 5.31 4.87 12.98
N LEU A 143 6.01 4.87 14.13
CA LEU A 143 6.06 3.70 15.03
C LEU A 143 4.69 3.41 15.67
N VAL A 144 3.97 4.43 16.08
CA VAL A 144 2.60 4.27 16.62
C VAL A 144 1.68 3.64 15.57
N ILE A 145 1.74 4.10 14.32
CA ILE A 145 0.96 3.53 13.22
C ILE A 145 1.41 2.08 12.96
N LEU A 146 2.71 1.79 12.95
CA LEU A 146 3.22 0.43 12.79
C LEU A 146 2.79 -0.52 13.92
N ALA A 147 2.56 -0.03 15.12
CA ALA A 147 2.05 -0.84 16.24
C ALA A 147 0.64 -1.42 15.95
N LEU A 148 -0.10 -0.85 15.02
CA LEU A 148 -1.37 -1.42 14.54
C LEU A 148 -1.17 -2.68 13.69
N LEU A 149 0.03 -2.92 13.15
CA LEU A 149 0.33 -4.06 12.26
C LEU A 149 0.16 -5.42 12.96
N PRO A 150 0.70 -5.67 14.18
CA PRO A 150 0.46 -6.93 14.88
C PRO A 150 -1.01 -7.11 15.26
N ILE A 151 -1.71 -6.04 15.63
CA ILE A 151 -3.14 -6.05 15.94
C ILE A 151 -3.94 -6.46 14.69
N SER A 152 -3.68 -5.81 13.55
CA SER A 152 -4.32 -6.14 12.27
C SER A 152 -4.07 -7.60 11.85
N LYS A 153 -2.84 -8.11 12.01
CA LYS A 153 -2.52 -9.52 11.72
C LYS A 153 -3.26 -10.48 12.65
N SER A 154 -3.39 -10.16 13.92
CA SER A 154 -4.10 -10.98 14.89
C SER A 154 -5.60 -11.03 14.59
N LEU A 155 -6.20 -9.88 14.30
CA LEU A 155 -7.60 -9.79 13.87
C LEU A 155 -7.85 -10.55 12.56
N ALA A 156 -6.97 -10.39 11.57
CA ALA A 156 -7.09 -11.11 10.31
C ALA A 156 -7.06 -12.64 10.50
N LYS A 157 -6.29 -13.15 11.47
CA LYS A 157 -6.29 -14.58 11.81
C LYS A 157 -7.60 -15.01 12.49
N LEU A 158 -8.16 -14.19 13.37
CA LEU A 158 -9.41 -14.50 14.07
C LEU A 158 -10.61 -14.53 13.12
N PHE A 159 -10.67 -13.63 12.16
CA PHE A 159 -11.78 -13.55 11.20
C PHE A 159 -11.58 -14.37 9.93
N ALA A 160 -10.37 -14.88 9.65
CA ALA A 160 -10.10 -15.73 8.48
C ALA A 160 -10.39 -17.22 8.74
N VAL A 161 -10.92 -17.58 9.90
CA VAL A 161 -11.30 -18.98 10.28
C VAL A 161 -12.72 -19.34 9.79
N THR A 162 -13.36 -18.47 9.07
CA THR A 162 -14.58 -18.75 8.31
C THR A 162 -14.24 -18.63 6.84
#